data_c7ddac3ee58d33c3206e1af36ca0bd69
#
_entry.id   c7ddac3ee58d33c3206e1af36ca0bd69
#
_cell.length_a   1.000
_cell.length_b   1.000
_cell.length_c   1.000
_cell.angle_alpha   90.00
_cell.angle_beta   90.00
_cell.angle_gamma   90.00
#
_symmetry.space_group_name_H-M   'P 1'
#
loop_
_entity.id
_entity.type
_entity.pdbx_description
1 polymer ?
#
loop_
_entity_poly.entity_id
_entity_poly.type
_entity_poly.pdbx_seq_one_letter_code
_entity_poly.pdbx_strand_id
1 'polypeptide(L)'
;MDPNERPSSVSSGRPGSKVYPKTPIGEKFDNIATGRDVEWEPLVDFRRMDVSENTIHGAIAWAHGGEIIHSFGGNVLIYGRSMMKPFMMKVFAEVLDKELNWDQKSIACSSHNGDTEHVAAAQSILNESEWGLMQCPLDVPLVQFGRQVRRPRRWFHTCSGEHAAVLKGMRLLGIRRAGYTLPNSDWFPLYIDVLREYMGDPDWSPDRVAKDGCGMPTTSNTVNELAIMFANLGSRRDEDWIWEAMNRNPDLVGGFNRLDSTCLKAGEGKILAKEGADGLLGLSVIHKDWPRGLGIVIKIAHGWNSQATWYISRAVLGVLGIHLRNPYPLHRQKAFIVPGIVPEMYSEALESIVTWDEWDPDRDRFSLDWKKYTEATTRSDPFSNEGDGGP
;
A
#
# COMPACT_ATOMS: atom_id res chain seq x y z
N MET A 1 45.19 7.85 -36.08
CA MET A 1 44.70 7.35 -34.78
C MET A 1 43.82 8.40 -34.23
N ASP A 2 42.51 8.13 -34.25
CA ASP A 2 41.46 9.04 -33.80
C ASP A 2 41.37 8.99 -32.25
N PRO A 3 41.46 10.12 -31.52
CA PRO A 3 41.48 10.14 -30.07
C PRO A 3 40.10 9.95 -29.43
N ASN A 4 39.04 9.59 -30.18
CA ASN A 4 37.65 9.47 -29.68
C ASN A 4 37.09 8.06 -29.63
N GLU A 5 37.86 7.00 -29.83
CA GLU A 5 37.38 5.64 -29.59
C GLU A 5 37.42 5.31 -28.09
N ARG A 6 36.25 5.33 -27.43
CA ARG A 6 36.07 4.75 -26.10
C ARG A 6 36.13 3.22 -26.22
N PRO A 7 36.92 2.53 -25.38
CA PRO A 7 36.89 1.08 -25.37
C PRO A 7 35.51 0.57 -24.92
N SER A 8 34.97 -0.37 -25.69
CA SER A 8 33.76 -1.11 -25.36
C SER A 8 33.89 -1.75 -23.98
N SER A 9 32.99 -1.45 -23.07
CA SER A 9 32.94 -2.05 -21.75
C SER A 9 32.69 -3.56 -21.87
N VAL A 10 33.74 -4.33 -21.62
CA VAL A 10 33.65 -5.77 -21.39
C VAL A 10 32.88 -5.97 -20.09
N SER A 11 31.67 -6.50 -20.17
CA SER A 11 30.90 -6.92 -19.02
C SER A 11 31.63 -8.05 -18.32
N SER A 12 32.30 -7.76 -17.21
CA SER A 12 32.82 -8.78 -16.31
C SER A 12 31.64 -9.44 -15.58
N GLY A 13 31.14 -10.53 -16.15
CA GLY A 13 30.21 -11.41 -15.49
C GLY A 13 30.82 -11.92 -14.18
N ARG A 14 30.29 -11.58 -13.04
CA ARG A 14 30.67 -12.17 -11.76
C ARG A 14 30.30 -13.66 -11.81
N PRO A 15 31.21 -14.59 -11.48
CA PRO A 15 30.89 -16.00 -11.40
C PRO A 15 29.91 -16.21 -10.23
N GLY A 16 28.73 -16.80 -10.48
CA GLY A 16 27.82 -17.28 -9.45
C GLY A 16 26.48 -16.54 -9.31
N SER A 17 26.13 -15.59 -10.17
CA SER A 17 24.75 -15.13 -10.23
C SER A 17 23.90 -16.22 -10.90
N LYS A 18 23.03 -16.90 -10.13
CA LYS A 18 21.92 -17.63 -10.72
C LYS A 18 21.10 -16.60 -11.48
N VAL A 19 21.25 -16.60 -12.80
CA VAL A 19 20.33 -15.87 -13.68
C VAL A 19 19.02 -16.63 -13.54
N TYR A 20 18.03 -16.02 -12.91
CA TYR A 20 16.66 -16.53 -12.96
C TYR A 20 16.29 -16.70 -14.43
N PRO A 21 15.67 -17.84 -14.83
CA PRO A 21 15.28 -18.04 -16.21
C PRO A 21 14.40 -16.84 -16.59
N LYS A 22 14.91 -16.06 -17.53
CA LYS A 22 14.13 -15.01 -18.15
C LYS A 22 13.02 -15.73 -18.90
N THR A 23 11.79 -15.64 -18.43
CA THR A 23 10.66 -15.82 -19.33
C THR A 23 10.94 -14.97 -20.56
N PRO A 24 10.69 -15.45 -21.79
CA PRO A 24 10.96 -14.64 -22.98
C PRO A 24 10.25 -13.29 -22.80
N ILE A 25 11.03 -12.27 -22.54
CA ILE A 25 10.58 -10.94 -22.14
C ILE A 25 9.77 -10.30 -23.27
N GLY A 26 10.00 -10.69 -24.55
CA GLY A 26 9.41 -10.06 -25.71
C GLY A 26 7.88 -10.22 -25.78
N GLU A 27 7.37 -11.43 -25.73
CA GLU A 27 5.95 -11.65 -26.03
C GLU A 27 5.00 -11.22 -24.90
N LYS A 28 5.44 -11.26 -23.65
CA LYS A 28 4.61 -10.89 -22.49
C LYS A 28 4.53 -9.38 -22.28
N PHE A 29 5.54 -8.62 -22.72
CA PHE A 29 5.61 -7.18 -22.55
C PHE A 29 5.09 -6.37 -23.74
N ASP A 30 4.98 -6.95 -24.91
CA ASP A 30 4.45 -6.25 -26.09
C ASP A 30 2.98 -5.86 -25.92
N ASN A 31 2.29 -6.43 -24.89
CA ASN A 31 0.88 -6.17 -24.59
C ASN A 31 0.64 -5.60 -23.16
N ILE A 32 1.67 -5.41 -22.36
CA ILE A 32 1.54 -4.86 -21.00
C ILE A 32 2.16 -3.47 -20.99
N ALA A 33 1.29 -2.46 -20.96
CA ALA A 33 1.74 -1.09 -20.82
C ALA A 33 2.31 -0.85 -19.41
N THR A 34 3.47 -0.21 -19.34
CA THR A 34 4.06 0.27 -18.09
C THR A 34 3.53 1.67 -17.76
N GLY A 35 3.70 2.14 -16.53
CA GLY A 35 3.11 3.39 -16.07
C GLY A 35 3.40 4.64 -16.90
N ARG A 36 4.38 4.59 -17.82
CA ARG A 36 4.68 5.69 -18.75
C ARG A 36 3.82 5.67 -20.00
N ASP A 37 3.45 4.48 -20.48
CA ASP A 37 2.80 4.25 -21.76
C ASP A 37 1.32 3.83 -21.59
N VAL A 38 0.85 3.81 -20.33
CA VAL A 38 -0.54 3.46 -19.97
C VAL A 38 -1.44 4.68 -20.05
N GLU A 39 -2.55 4.53 -20.68
CA GLU A 39 -3.71 5.39 -20.48
C GLU A 39 -4.40 4.94 -19.18
N TRP A 40 -4.21 5.72 -18.11
CA TRP A 40 -4.79 5.41 -16.81
C TRP A 40 -6.26 5.75 -16.78
N GLU A 41 -7.07 4.89 -16.17
CA GLU A 41 -8.50 5.11 -16.03
C GLU A 41 -8.82 6.19 -14.98
N PRO A 42 -9.83 7.04 -15.19
CA PRO A 42 -10.29 7.97 -14.16
C PRO A 42 -11.01 7.19 -13.06
N LEU A 43 -10.58 7.38 -11.78
CA LEU A 43 -11.16 6.67 -10.64
C LEU A 43 -12.05 7.57 -9.78
N VAL A 44 -11.65 8.81 -9.57
CA VAL A 44 -12.40 9.78 -8.77
C VAL A 44 -12.18 11.18 -9.29
N ASP A 45 -13.26 11.97 -9.33
CA ASP A 45 -13.25 13.37 -9.71
C ASP A 45 -13.60 14.23 -8.50
N PHE A 46 -12.69 15.12 -8.12
CA PHE A 46 -12.91 16.07 -7.04
C PHE A 46 -13.47 17.38 -7.60
N ARG A 47 -14.67 17.73 -7.13
CA ARG A 47 -15.40 18.92 -7.59
C ARG A 47 -15.61 19.89 -6.45
N ARG A 48 -15.58 21.17 -6.82
CA ARG A 48 -16.07 22.24 -5.98
C ARG A 48 -17.24 22.90 -6.68
N MET A 49 -18.41 22.83 -6.09
CA MET A 49 -19.67 23.08 -6.79
C MET A 49 -19.72 22.19 -8.06
N ASP A 50 -19.94 22.77 -9.22
CA ASP A 50 -20.04 22.05 -10.50
C ASP A 50 -18.72 21.98 -11.28
N VAL A 51 -17.62 22.53 -10.70
CA VAL A 51 -16.32 22.57 -11.38
C VAL A 51 -15.47 21.39 -10.94
N SER A 52 -15.05 20.55 -11.89
CA SER A 52 -14.02 19.56 -11.69
C SER A 52 -12.68 20.28 -11.48
N GLU A 53 -12.11 20.13 -10.28
CA GLU A 53 -10.81 20.71 -9.93
C GLU A 53 -9.68 19.71 -10.16
N ASN A 54 -9.95 18.41 -10.02
CA ASN A 54 -8.92 17.40 -10.09
C ASN A 54 -9.50 16.01 -10.32
N THR A 55 -9.14 15.36 -11.42
CA THR A 55 -9.48 13.97 -11.70
C THR A 55 -8.28 13.08 -11.40
N ILE A 56 -8.44 12.13 -10.50
CA ILE A 56 -7.42 11.19 -10.11
C ILE A 56 -7.58 9.91 -10.93
N HIS A 57 -6.51 9.55 -11.62
CA HIS A 57 -6.45 8.37 -12.47
C HIS A 57 -5.71 7.23 -11.76
N GLY A 58 -5.97 6.00 -12.21
CA GLY A 58 -5.34 4.80 -11.68
C GLY A 58 -5.85 3.53 -12.32
N ALA A 59 -5.79 2.45 -11.57
CA ALA A 59 -6.31 1.16 -11.96
C ALA A 59 -6.93 0.46 -10.75
N ILE A 60 -7.93 -0.38 -11.01
CA ILE A 60 -8.52 -1.24 -10.00
C ILE A 60 -8.85 -2.61 -10.62
N ALA A 61 -8.64 -3.67 -9.84
CA ALA A 61 -9.03 -5.01 -10.23
C ALA A 61 -9.71 -5.74 -9.07
N TRP A 62 -10.68 -6.58 -9.42
CA TRP A 62 -11.43 -7.45 -8.52
C TRP A 62 -11.28 -8.88 -8.98
N ALA A 63 -10.97 -9.79 -8.07
CA ALA A 63 -10.77 -11.21 -8.36
C ALA A 63 -11.45 -12.09 -7.33
N HIS A 64 -11.91 -13.28 -7.75
CA HIS A 64 -12.47 -14.30 -6.91
C HIS A 64 -12.15 -15.68 -7.46
N GLY A 65 -11.70 -16.60 -6.60
CA GLY A 65 -11.46 -17.99 -7.00
C GLY A 65 -10.41 -18.18 -8.10
N GLY A 66 -9.41 -17.30 -8.15
CA GLY A 66 -8.34 -17.34 -9.16
C GLY A 66 -8.67 -16.61 -10.47
N GLU A 67 -9.87 -16.04 -10.60
CA GLU A 67 -10.32 -15.36 -11.82
C GLU A 67 -10.57 -13.88 -11.58
N ILE A 68 -10.30 -13.05 -12.60
CA ILE A 68 -10.67 -11.64 -12.60
C ILE A 68 -12.16 -11.53 -12.89
N ILE A 69 -12.90 -10.93 -11.97
CA ILE A 69 -14.33 -10.67 -12.10
C ILE A 69 -14.64 -9.25 -12.59
N HIS A 70 -13.69 -8.33 -12.38
CA HIS A 70 -13.76 -6.97 -12.90
C HIS A 70 -12.36 -6.35 -12.97
N SER A 71 -12.08 -5.61 -14.05
CA SER A 71 -10.79 -4.95 -14.24
C SER A 71 -11.00 -3.61 -14.94
N PHE A 72 -10.57 -2.55 -14.30
CA PHE A 72 -10.59 -1.19 -14.83
C PHE A 72 -9.14 -0.67 -14.84
N GLY A 73 -8.48 -0.81 -15.98
CA GLY A 73 -7.06 -0.52 -16.15
C GLY A 73 -6.09 -1.52 -15.49
N GLY A 74 -6.57 -2.72 -15.08
CA GLY A 74 -5.80 -3.65 -14.24
C GLY A 74 -4.62 -4.36 -14.91
N ASN A 75 -4.44 -4.25 -16.23
CA ASN A 75 -3.29 -4.86 -16.94
C ASN A 75 -1.97 -4.06 -16.81
N VAL A 76 -1.98 -2.95 -16.08
CA VAL A 76 -0.75 -2.17 -15.86
C VAL A 76 0.24 -2.93 -14.99
N LEU A 77 1.50 -2.96 -15.43
CA LEU A 77 2.60 -3.56 -14.68
C LEU A 77 3.14 -2.58 -13.63
N ILE A 78 3.15 -2.99 -12.38
CA ILE A 78 3.59 -2.21 -11.23
C ILE A 78 4.47 -3.06 -10.30
N TYR A 79 5.08 -2.45 -9.29
CA TYR A 79 5.72 -3.19 -8.20
C TYR A 79 4.75 -3.33 -7.02
N GLY A 80 4.62 -4.53 -6.46
CA GLY A 80 3.71 -4.81 -5.35
C GLY A 80 4.12 -4.15 -4.02
N ARG A 81 5.42 -3.92 -3.82
CA ARG A 81 6.00 -3.20 -2.69
C ARG A 81 5.51 -3.71 -1.33
N SER A 82 5.29 -2.82 -0.37
CA SER A 82 4.83 -3.19 1.00
C SER A 82 3.45 -3.86 1.05
N MET A 83 2.66 -3.81 -0.02
CA MET A 83 1.41 -4.56 -0.13
C MET A 83 1.66 -6.08 -0.08
N MET A 84 2.87 -6.52 -0.49
CA MET A 84 3.27 -7.93 -0.56
C MET A 84 3.76 -8.52 0.77
N LYS A 85 3.82 -7.75 1.85
CA LYS A 85 4.34 -8.23 3.15
C LYS A 85 3.61 -9.43 3.73
N PRO A 86 2.28 -9.55 3.65
CA PRO A 86 1.59 -10.77 4.07
C PRO A 86 2.13 -12.02 3.37
N PHE A 87 2.40 -11.94 2.06
CA PHE A 87 2.97 -13.04 1.29
C PHE A 87 4.44 -13.33 1.62
N MET A 88 5.24 -12.30 1.94
CA MET A 88 6.60 -12.49 2.42
C MET A 88 6.63 -13.24 3.76
N MET A 89 5.67 -12.94 4.64
CA MET A 89 5.57 -13.64 5.94
C MET A 89 5.11 -15.08 5.79
N LYS A 90 4.40 -15.47 4.72
CA LYS A 90 4.05 -16.88 4.43
C LYS A 90 5.29 -17.78 4.35
N VAL A 91 6.41 -17.26 3.82
CA VAL A 91 7.70 -17.99 3.77
C VAL A 91 8.13 -18.48 5.14
N PHE A 92 7.82 -17.74 6.18
CA PHE A 92 8.30 -17.96 7.54
C PHE A 92 7.17 -18.29 8.52
N ALA A 93 5.93 -18.44 8.04
CA ALA A 93 4.76 -18.52 8.91
C ALA A 93 4.86 -19.67 9.91
N GLU A 94 5.26 -20.84 9.46
CA GLU A 94 5.39 -22.05 10.31
C GLU A 94 6.45 -21.87 11.40
N VAL A 95 7.66 -21.41 11.02
CA VAL A 95 8.77 -21.30 11.97
C VAL A 95 8.62 -20.12 12.92
N LEU A 96 7.87 -19.08 12.54
CA LEU A 96 7.61 -17.92 13.37
C LEU A 96 6.40 -18.11 14.31
N ASP A 97 5.53 -19.05 14.05
CA ASP A 97 4.25 -19.18 14.78
C ASP A 97 4.44 -19.29 16.29
N LYS A 98 5.32 -20.16 16.76
CA LYS A 98 5.61 -20.38 18.19
C LYS A 98 6.62 -19.39 18.76
N GLU A 99 7.30 -18.65 17.91
CA GLU A 99 8.42 -17.78 18.25
C GLU A 99 8.04 -16.32 18.44
N LEU A 100 6.88 -15.92 17.91
CA LEU A 100 6.38 -14.57 17.97
C LEU A 100 5.08 -14.50 18.77
N ASN A 101 4.98 -13.49 19.64
CA ASN A 101 3.69 -13.11 20.20
C ASN A 101 2.83 -12.36 19.18
N TRP A 102 1.59 -12.04 19.53
CA TRP A 102 0.63 -11.42 18.59
C TRP A 102 1.06 -10.03 18.12
N ASP A 103 1.67 -9.22 18.97
CA ASP A 103 2.17 -7.89 18.59
C ASP A 103 3.32 -8.00 17.59
N GLN A 104 4.22 -8.94 17.82
CA GLN A 104 5.34 -9.24 16.92
C GLN A 104 4.85 -9.78 15.58
N LYS A 105 3.82 -10.64 15.56
CA LYS A 105 3.16 -11.14 14.36
C LYS A 105 2.52 -10.01 13.56
N SER A 106 1.81 -9.10 14.23
CA SER A 106 1.18 -7.95 13.57
C SER A 106 2.20 -7.00 12.97
N ILE A 107 3.25 -6.64 13.73
CA ILE A 107 4.28 -5.72 13.25
C ILE A 107 5.15 -6.34 12.13
N ALA A 108 5.26 -7.66 12.04
CA ALA A 108 5.95 -8.35 10.95
C ALA A 108 5.29 -8.09 9.58
N CYS A 109 3.98 -7.92 9.54
CA CYS A 109 3.20 -7.61 8.31
C CYS A 109 3.03 -6.10 8.06
N SER A 110 3.62 -5.24 8.91
CA SER A 110 3.30 -3.82 8.99
C SER A 110 4.02 -2.92 7.99
N SER A 111 3.40 -1.75 7.76
CA SER A 111 4.07 -0.55 7.28
C SER A 111 3.76 0.59 8.26
N HIS A 112 4.36 0.53 9.42
CA HIS A 112 3.95 1.28 10.61
C HIS A 112 4.40 2.75 10.63
N ASN A 113 3.74 3.54 11.46
CA ASN A 113 4.02 4.97 11.64
C ASN A 113 5.31 5.27 12.43
N GLY A 114 5.97 4.26 13.03
CA GLY A 114 7.16 4.47 13.85
C GLY A 114 6.86 5.08 15.23
N ASP A 115 5.63 4.92 15.75
CA ASP A 115 5.28 5.29 17.11
C ASP A 115 5.98 4.39 18.12
N THR A 116 5.95 4.73 19.40
CA THR A 116 6.71 4.02 20.45
C THR A 116 6.37 2.53 20.50
N GLU A 117 5.08 2.21 20.41
CA GLU A 117 4.62 0.81 20.43
C GLU A 117 5.11 0.03 19.21
N HIS A 118 5.09 0.65 18.02
CA HIS A 118 5.62 0.05 16.80
C HIS A 118 7.11 -0.28 16.93
N VAL A 119 7.89 0.69 17.39
CA VAL A 119 9.34 0.52 17.57
C VAL A 119 9.62 -0.57 18.60
N ALA A 120 8.91 -0.58 19.72
CA ALA A 120 9.07 -1.59 20.78
C ALA A 120 8.74 -3.00 20.25
N ALA A 121 7.61 -3.15 19.55
CA ALA A 121 7.21 -4.43 18.97
C ALA A 121 8.22 -4.93 17.92
N ALA A 122 8.69 -4.06 17.03
CA ALA A 122 9.67 -4.43 16.01
C ALA A 122 11.03 -4.83 16.63
N GLN A 123 11.51 -4.09 17.64
CA GLN A 123 12.75 -4.38 18.34
C GLN A 123 12.69 -5.72 19.07
N SER A 124 11.55 -6.06 19.65
CA SER A 124 11.39 -7.29 20.44
C SER A 124 11.44 -8.57 19.60
N ILE A 125 11.35 -8.50 18.26
CA ILE A 125 11.47 -9.66 17.36
C ILE A 125 12.90 -10.24 17.39
N LEU A 126 13.92 -9.39 17.46
CA LEU A 126 15.33 -9.77 17.44
C LEU A 126 15.99 -9.58 18.81
N ASN A 127 16.98 -10.40 19.11
CA ASN A 127 17.88 -10.13 20.24
C ASN A 127 18.70 -8.87 19.95
N GLU A 128 19.10 -8.13 20.98
CA GLU A 128 19.91 -6.89 20.82
C GLU A 128 21.22 -7.13 20.04
N SER A 129 21.85 -8.27 20.22
CA SER A 129 23.06 -8.66 19.48
C SER A 129 22.84 -8.81 17.96
N GLU A 130 21.59 -8.97 17.52
CA GLU A 130 21.21 -9.13 16.11
C GLU A 130 20.77 -7.80 15.48
N TRP A 131 20.56 -6.73 16.25
CA TRP A 131 20.09 -5.44 15.74
C TRP A 131 21.00 -4.83 14.66
N GLY A 132 22.30 -5.12 14.75
CA GLY A 132 23.28 -4.70 13.74
C GLY A 132 23.08 -5.31 12.34
N LEU A 133 22.28 -6.38 12.22
CA LEU A 133 21.98 -7.03 10.95
C LEU A 133 20.93 -6.28 10.10
N MET A 134 20.16 -5.39 10.73
CA MET A 134 19.13 -4.61 10.06
C MET A 134 19.69 -3.73 8.96
N GLN A 135 19.14 -3.83 7.75
CA GLN A 135 19.59 -3.09 6.56
C GLN A 135 18.55 -2.08 6.04
N CYS A 136 17.39 -1.93 6.69
CA CYS A 136 16.48 -0.86 6.31
C CYS A 136 17.14 0.51 6.50
N PRO A 137 16.77 1.52 5.69
CA PRO A 137 17.31 2.87 5.80
C PRO A 137 17.10 3.50 7.18
N LEU A 138 17.79 4.61 7.43
CA LEU A 138 17.57 5.45 8.62
C LEU A 138 16.40 6.43 8.45
N ASP A 139 15.64 6.29 7.38
CA ASP A 139 14.53 7.17 7.07
C ASP A 139 13.42 7.08 8.11
N VAL A 140 12.78 8.21 8.32
CA VAL A 140 11.62 8.35 9.19
C VAL A 140 10.35 8.32 8.31
N PRO A 141 9.29 7.58 8.70
CA PRO A 141 8.04 7.59 7.95
C PRO A 141 7.51 9.02 7.72
N LEU A 142 6.88 9.25 6.58
CA LEU A 142 6.33 10.57 6.22
C LEU A 142 5.39 11.15 7.29
N VAL A 143 4.62 10.30 7.97
CA VAL A 143 3.74 10.71 9.07
C VAL A 143 4.50 11.25 10.28
N GLN A 144 5.80 11.01 10.36
CA GLN A 144 6.69 11.55 11.38
C GLN A 144 7.33 12.89 10.97
N PHE A 145 7.08 13.36 9.74
CA PHE A 145 7.56 14.67 9.34
C PHE A 145 6.96 15.76 10.23
N GLY A 146 7.84 16.66 10.71
CA GLY A 146 7.50 17.65 11.73
C GLY A 146 7.70 17.17 13.17
N ARG A 147 7.80 15.88 13.44
CA ARG A 147 8.29 15.37 14.72
C ARG A 147 9.81 15.45 14.75
N GLN A 148 10.36 16.07 15.78
CA GLN A 148 11.82 16.13 15.96
C GLN A 148 12.36 14.78 16.42
N VAL A 149 12.68 13.91 15.47
CA VAL A 149 13.40 12.66 15.78
C VAL A 149 14.87 13.01 15.96
N ARG A 150 15.29 13.26 17.19
CA ARG A 150 16.66 13.70 17.51
C ARG A 150 17.74 12.67 17.19
N ARG A 151 17.37 11.39 17.16
CA ARG A 151 18.28 10.27 16.88
C ARG A 151 17.56 9.24 16.01
N PRO A 152 17.53 9.41 14.69
CA PRO A 152 16.93 8.43 13.79
C PRO A 152 17.67 7.10 13.93
N ARG A 153 16.89 6.02 14.04
CA ARG A 153 17.38 4.64 14.09
C ARG A 153 16.61 3.84 13.08
N ARG A 154 17.17 2.75 12.57
CA ARG A 154 16.50 1.86 11.59
C ARG A 154 15.14 1.35 12.07
N TRP A 155 14.93 1.26 13.37
CA TRP A 155 13.68 0.83 14.00
C TRP A 155 12.52 1.80 13.80
N PHE A 156 12.77 3.08 13.47
CA PHE A 156 11.72 4.04 13.09
C PHE A 156 11.24 3.85 11.66
N HIS A 157 11.99 3.12 10.84
CA HIS A 157 11.60 2.87 9.46
C HIS A 157 10.31 2.07 9.42
N THR A 158 9.38 2.46 8.53
CA THR A 158 8.05 1.84 8.36
C THR A 158 8.07 0.32 8.13
N CYS A 159 9.19 -0.23 7.64
CA CYS A 159 9.37 -1.67 7.35
C CYS A 159 10.22 -2.40 8.39
N SER A 160 10.55 -1.79 9.53
CA SER A 160 11.49 -2.42 10.48
C SER A 160 10.99 -3.75 11.04
N GLY A 161 9.68 -3.89 11.25
CA GLY A 161 9.07 -5.15 11.70
C GLY A 161 9.24 -6.29 10.68
N GLU A 162 9.01 -6.01 9.40
CA GLU A 162 9.24 -6.96 8.31
C GLU A 162 10.70 -7.42 8.26
N HIS A 163 11.65 -6.46 8.26
CA HIS A 163 13.08 -6.79 8.25
C HIS A 163 13.49 -7.66 9.43
N ALA A 164 12.99 -7.35 10.63
CA ALA A 164 13.27 -8.13 11.84
C ALA A 164 12.69 -9.55 11.74
N ALA A 165 11.47 -9.69 11.25
CA ALA A 165 10.81 -10.99 11.08
C ALA A 165 11.50 -11.87 10.04
N VAL A 166 11.89 -11.30 8.88
CA VAL A 166 12.68 -12.01 7.86
C VAL A 166 14.00 -12.51 8.45
N LEU A 167 14.75 -11.67 9.16
CA LEU A 167 16.01 -12.07 9.79
C LEU A 167 15.83 -13.17 10.83
N LYS A 168 14.76 -13.12 11.64
CA LYS A 168 14.44 -14.17 12.62
C LYS A 168 14.02 -15.44 11.92
N GLY A 169 13.14 -15.36 10.91
CA GLY A 169 12.69 -16.51 10.13
C GLY A 169 13.84 -17.23 9.42
N MET A 170 14.72 -16.47 8.77
CA MET A 170 15.94 -17.05 8.15
C MET A 170 16.83 -17.76 9.15
N ARG A 171 16.98 -17.22 10.36
CA ARG A 171 17.73 -17.90 11.44
C ARG A 171 17.09 -19.23 11.81
N LEU A 172 15.76 -19.26 11.95
CA LEU A 172 15.02 -20.46 12.34
C LEU A 172 15.03 -21.53 11.25
N LEU A 173 15.02 -21.11 9.98
CA LEU A 173 15.20 -22.00 8.84
C LEU A 173 16.66 -22.46 8.61
N GLY A 174 17.60 -21.92 9.38
CA GLY A 174 19.02 -22.25 9.22
C GLY A 174 19.65 -21.72 7.93
N ILE A 175 19.07 -20.69 7.32
CA ILE A 175 19.56 -20.07 6.08
C ILE A 175 20.35 -18.80 6.33
N ARG A 176 21.27 -18.49 5.41
CA ARG A 176 22.24 -17.40 5.55
C ARG A 176 21.56 -16.03 5.51
N ARG A 177 21.72 -15.24 6.58
CA ARG A 177 21.12 -13.90 6.72
C ARG A 177 21.90 -12.77 6.01
N ALA A 178 23.20 -13.00 5.72
CA ALA A 178 23.99 -12.00 4.99
C ALA A 178 23.41 -11.76 3.60
N GLY A 179 23.16 -10.49 3.26
CA GLY A 179 22.58 -10.12 1.97
C GLY A 179 21.07 -10.45 1.85
N TYR A 180 20.34 -10.55 2.95
CA TYR A 180 18.92 -10.89 2.95
C TYR A 180 18.04 -9.92 2.15
N THR A 181 18.52 -8.71 1.89
CA THR A 181 17.84 -7.71 1.06
C THR A 181 18.13 -7.84 -0.44
N LEU A 182 18.89 -8.84 -0.85
CA LEU A 182 19.24 -9.05 -2.25
C LEU A 182 18.32 -10.07 -2.92
N PRO A 183 18.01 -9.92 -4.22
CA PRO A 183 17.18 -10.88 -4.95
C PRO A 183 17.82 -12.29 -5.08
N ASN A 184 19.11 -12.42 -4.81
CA ASN A 184 19.83 -13.70 -4.76
C ASN A 184 20.01 -14.23 -3.35
N SER A 185 19.28 -13.72 -2.37
CA SER A 185 19.24 -14.26 -1.00
C SER A 185 18.56 -15.62 -0.97
N ASP A 186 18.94 -16.47 -0.01
CA ASP A 186 18.48 -17.85 0.05
C ASP A 186 16.96 -17.98 0.36
N TRP A 187 16.32 -16.96 0.91
CA TRP A 187 14.88 -16.94 1.16
C TRP A 187 14.04 -16.49 -0.04
N PHE A 188 14.63 -15.73 -0.98
CA PHE A 188 13.86 -15.14 -2.07
C PHE A 188 13.25 -16.18 -3.03
N PRO A 189 13.91 -17.30 -3.38
CA PRO A 189 13.27 -18.38 -4.13
C PRO A 189 12.03 -18.94 -3.42
N LEU A 190 12.07 -19.10 -2.10
CA LEU A 190 10.92 -19.55 -1.32
C LEU A 190 9.75 -18.55 -1.39
N TYR A 191 10.07 -17.26 -1.44
CA TYR A 191 9.06 -16.24 -1.64
C TYR A 191 8.43 -16.30 -3.04
N ILE A 192 9.21 -16.57 -4.08
CA ILE A 192 8.65 -16.78 -5.43
C ILE A 192 7.73 -18.00 -5.46
N ASP A 193 8.05 -19.07 -4.76
CA ASP A 193 7.19 -20.25 -4.67
C ASP A 193 5.87 -19.93 -3.95
N VAL A 194 5.90 -19.13 -2.88
CA VAL A 194 4.68 -18.60 -2.26
C VAL A 194 3.85 -17.80 -3.26
N LEU A 195 4.47 -16.91 -4.04
CA LEU A 195 3.73 -16.11 -5.02
C LEU A 195 3.08 -16.96 -6.11
N ARG A 196 3.76 -18.02 -6.60
CA ARG A 196 3.21 -18.99 -7.54
C ARG A 196 1.97 -19.67 -6.96
N GLU A 197 2.05 -20.09 -5.72
CA GLU A 197 0.95 -20.73 -5.02
C GLU A 197 -0.26 -19.80 -4.89
N TYR A 198 -0.03 -18.51 -4.54
CA TYR A 198 -1.11 -17.54 -4.43
C TYR A 198 -1.60 -17.00 -5.78
N MET A 199 -0.80 -17.11 -6.85
CA MET A 199 -1.25 -16.91 -8.22
C MET A 199 -2.12 -18.07 -8.72
N GLY A 200 -1.94 -19.27 -8.17
CA GLY A 200 -2.52 -20.50 -8.71
C GLY A 200 -1.86 -20.95 -10.02
N ASP A 201 -0.64 -20.48 -10.29
CA ASP A 201 0.13 -20.80 -11.50
C ASP A 201 1.55 -21.20 -11.09
N PRO A 202 1.89 -22.50 -11.18
CA PRO A 202 3.20 -23.01 -10.79
C PRO A 202 4.35 -22.49 -11.68
N ASP A 203 4.03 -22.06 -12.90
CA ASP A 203 5.00 -21.55 -13.86
C ASP A 203 5.13 -20.03 -13.79
N TRP A 204 4.31 -19.35 -12.98
CA TRP A 204 4.37 -17.90 -12.82
C TRP A 204 5.75 -17.45 -12.33
N SER A 205 6.21 -16.34 -12.87
CA SER A 205 7.41 -15.66 -12.42
C SER A 205 7.28 -14.16 -12.67
N PRO A 206 7.85 -13.31 -11.78
CA PRO A 206 7.83 -11.88 -12.01
C PRO A 206 8.69 -11.52 -13.22
N ASP A 207 8.22 -10.62 -14.05
CA ASP A 207 9.00 -10.13 -15.19
C ASP A 207 10.23 -9.36 -14.73
N ARG A 208 10.12 -8.68 -13.60
CA ARG A 208 11.20 -7.89 -13.01
C ARG A 208 11.21 -8.00 -11.49
N VAL A 209 12.41 -7.92 -10.94
CA VAL A 209 12.64 -7.76 -9.52
C VAL A 209 13.45 -6.48 -9.32
N ALA A 210 12.97 -5.61 -8.46
CA ALA A 210 13.64 -4.36 -8.10
C ALA A 210 13.94 -4.31 -6.61
N LYS A 211 14.71 -3.32 -6.22
CA LYS A 211 14.93 -2.98 -4.82
C LYS A 211 13.90 -1.93 -4.40
N ASP A 212 13.11 -2.24 -3.37
CA ASP A 212 12.18 -1.26 -2.80
C ASP A 212 12.90 -0.18 -1.97
N GLY A 213 12.19 0.88 -1.59
CA GLY A 213 12.72 1.96 -0.75
C GLY A 213 13.29 1.48 0.58
N CYS A 214 12.72 0.44 1.18
CA CYS A 214 13.25 -0.17 2.41
C CYS A 214 14.48 -1.06 2.17
N GLY A 215 14.81 -1.36 0.92
CA GLY A 215 15.91 -2.24 0.56
C GLY A 215 15.52 -3.68 0.24
N MET A 216 14.31 -4.13 0.59
CA MET A 216 13.84 -5.48 0.27
C MET A 216 13.59 -5.66 -1.23
N PRO A 217 13.76 -6.88 -1.77
CA PRO A 217 13.36 -7.15 -3.14
C PRO A 217 11.85 -7.04 -3.31
N THR A 218 11.41 -6.43 -4.39
CA THR A 218 9.99 -6.32 -4.77
C THR A 218 9.79 -6.82 -6.20
N THR A 219 8.71 -7.56 -6.41
CA THR A 219 8.35 -8.16 -7.71
C THR A 219 7.45 -7.25 -8.50
N SER A 220 7.60 -7.24 -9.82
CA SER A 220 6.62 -6.65 -10.71
C SER A 220 5.44 -7.60 -10.90
N ASN A 221 4.25 -7.03 -10.91
CA ASN A 221 2.97 -7.70 -11.08
C ASN A 221 2.01 -6.77 -11.80
N THR A 222 1.07 -7.29 -12.53
CA THR A 222 -0.10 -6.50 -12.93
C THR A 222 -1.04 -6.30 -11.74
N VAL A 223 -1.87 -5.26 -11.80
CA VAL A 223 -2.92 -5.04 -10.78
C VAL A 223 -3.89 -6.22 -10.74
N ASN A 224 -4.15 -6.85 -11.90
CA ASN A 224 -4.95 -8.07 -12.00
C ASN A 224 -4.31 -9.25 -11.26
N GLU A 225 -3.03 -9.54 -11.48
CA GLU A 225 -2.32 -10.61 -10.76
C GLU A 225 -2.36 -10.40 -9.25
N LEU A 226 -2.14 -9.17 -8.80
CA LEU A 226 -2.24 -8.83 -7.39
C LEU A 226 -3.63 -9.07 -6.82
N ALA A 227 -4.70 -8.75 -7.57
CA ALA A 227 -6.07 -9.02 -7.13
C ALA A 227 -6.34 -10.53 -6.98
N ILE A 228 -5.84 -11.37 -7.89
CA ILE A 228 -5.90 -12.83 -7.78
C ILE A 228 -5.18 -13.31 -6.50
N MET A 229 -3.96 -12.82 -6.26
CA MET A 229 -3.21 -13.18 -5.06
C MET A 229 -3.96 -12.80 -3.78
N PHE A 230 -4.57 -11.61 -3.71
CA PHE A 230 -5.36 -11.19 -2.56
C PHE A 230 -6.66 -11.98 -2.40
N ALA A 231 -7.32 -12.42 -3.49
CA ALA A 231 -8.47 -13.31 -3.40
C ALA A 231 -8.06 -14.65 -2.77
N ASN A 232 -6.96 -15.23 -3.24
CA ASN A 232 -6.43 -16.48 -2.71
C ASN A 232 -5.92 -16.34 -1.27
N LEU A 233 -5.43 -15.16 -0.86
CA LEU A 233 -5.09 -14.89 0.53
C LEU A 233 -6.31 -15.01 1.45
N GLY A 234 -7.46 -14.51 1.03
CA GLY A 234 -8.72 -14.61 1.78
C GLY A 234 -9.27 -16.04 1.82
N SER A 235 -9.17 -16.80 0.74
CA SER A 235 -9.61 -18.20 0.70
C SER A 235 -8.79 -19.09 1.64
N ARG A 236 -7.54 -18.72 1.90
CA ARG A 236 -6.56 -19.45 2.69
C ARG A 236 -6.23 -18.79 4.04
N ARG A 237 -7.13 -17.95 4.53
CA ARG A 237 -6.94 -17.14 5.76
C ARG A 237 -6.68 -17.93 7.02
N ASP A 238 -7.20 -19.18 7.06
CA ASP A 238 -7.15 -20.05 8.24
C ASP A 238 -5.91 -20.97 8.25
N GLU A 239 -5.02 -20.88 7.24
CA GLU A 239 -3.85 -21.75 7.12
C GLU A 239 -2.69 -21.37 8.04
N ASP A 240 -2.64 -20.10 8.47
CA ASP A 240 -1.60 -19.58 9.36
C ASP A 240 -2.09 -18.35 10.15
N TRP A 241 -1.20 -17.78 10.94
CA TRP A 241 -1.49 -16.70 11.85
C TRP A 241 -1.63 -15.31 11.20
N ILE A 242 -1.30 -15.13 9.92
CA ILE A 242 -1.14 -13.80 9.30
C ILE A 242 -2.45 -13.02 9.29
N TRP A 243 -3.55 -13.67 8.87
CA TRP A 243 -4.87 -13.04 8.87
C TRP A 243 -5.29 -12.60 10.26
N GLU A 244 -5.18 -13.51 11.24
CA GLU A 244 -5.54 -13.23 12.62
C GLU A 244 -4.67 -12.12 13.22
N ALA A 245 -3.36 -12.15 13.03
CA ALA A 245 -2.43 -11.17 13.57
C ALA A 245 -2.75 -9.74 13.08
N MET A 246 -3.01 -9.57 11.78
CA MET A 246 -3.32 -8.26 11.22
C MET A 246 -4.68 -7.73 11.72
N ASN A 247 -5.65 -8.61 11.94
CA ASN A 247 -6.97 -8.24 12.46
C ASN A 247 -6.98 -8.05 13.98
N ARG A 248 -6.11 -8.71 14.72
CA ARG A 248 -6.05 -8.62 16.18
C ARG A 248 -5.49 -7.28 16.66
N ASN A 249 -4.46 -6.77 15.99
CA ASN A 249 -3.80 -5.50 16.31
C ASN A 249 -3.67 -4.59 15.08
N PRO A 250 -4.78 -4.08 14.52
CA PRO A 250 -4.75 -3.23 13.34
C PRO A 250 -3.87 -1.99 13.47
N ASP A 251 -3.77 -1.42 14.68
CA ASP A 251 -2.92 -0.24 14.92
C ASP A 251 -1.42 -0.55 14.81
N LEU A 252 -1.00 -1.80 15.05
CA LEU A 252 0.37 -2.22 14.82
C LEU A 252 0.68 -2.46 13.33
N VAL A 253 -0.33 -2.65 12.47
CA VAL A 253 -0.12 -2.85 11.03
C VAL A 253 0.23 -1.54 10.32
N GLY A 254 -0.45 -0.46 10.62
CA GLY A 254 -0.20 0.86 10.03
C GLY A 254 -0.05 1.93 11.10
N GLY A 255 -1.07 2.10 11.91
CA GLY A 255 -1.16 3.09 12.97
C GLY A 255 -2.29 4.09 12.78
N PHE A 256 -2.27 5.12 13.58
CA PHE A 256 -3.29 6.16 13.52
C PHE A 256 -3.35 6.82 12.13
N ASN A 257 -4.57 6.99 11.61
CA ASN A 257 -4.83 7.56 10.26
C ASN A 257 -4.20 6.80 9.08
N ARG A 258 -3.88 5.52 9.25
CA ARG A 258 -3.48 4.66 8.13
C ARG A 258 -4.70 3.94 7.57
N LEU A 259 -4.73 3.85 6.25
CA LEU A 259 -5.88 3.29 5.55
C LEU A 259 -6.02 1.79 5.79
N ASP A 260 -4.92 1.04 5.76
CA ASP A 260 -4.92 -0.39 6.07
C ASP A 260 -5.46 -0.65 7.49
N SER A 261 -4.99 0.07 8.51
CA SER A 261 -5.49 -0.05 9.88
C SER A 261 -7.00 0.28 9.98
N THR A 262 -7.45 1.27 9.23
CA THR A 262 -8.86 1.67 9.21
C THR A 262 -9.74 0.61 8.53
N CYS A 263 -9.28 0.06 7.40
CA CYS A 263 -9.99 -1.04 6.72
C CYS A 263 -10.08 -2.30 7.59
N LEU A 264 -8.98 -2.67 8.25
CA LEU A 264 -8.95 -3.80 9.18
C LEU A 264 -9.98 -3.64 10.31
N LYS A 265 -10.03 -2.45 10.93
CA LYS A 265 -10.99 -2.15 11.99
C LYS A 265 -12.44 -2.18 11.50
N ALA A 266 -12.71 -1.57 10.34
CA ALA A 266 -14.05 -1.53 9.77
C ALA A 266 -14.55 -2.91 9.32
N GLY A 267 -13.63 -3.80 8.96
CA GLY A 267 -13.94 -5.15 8.51
C GLY A 267 -14.29 -6.14 9.61
N GLU A 268 -14.02 -5.81 10.88
CA GLU A 268 -14.34 -6.66 12.05
C GLU A 268 -13.91 -8.14 11.85
N GLY A 269 -12.68 -8.34 11.37
CA GLY A 269 -12.14 -9.67 11.08
C GLY A 269 -12.44 -10.23 9.68
N LYS A 270 -13.25 -9.54 8.87
CA LYS A 270 -13.64 -9.97 7.52
C LYS A 270 -12.75 -9.40 6.42
N ILE A 271 -11.80 -8.52 6.76
CA ILE A 271 -10.89 -7.89 5.81
C ILE A 271 -9.45 -8.13 6.23
N LEU A 272 -8.61 -8.43 5.26
CA LEU A 272 -7.18 -8.17 5.34
C LEU A 272 -6.88 -7.03 4.37
N ALA A 273 -6.27 -5.96 4.89
CA ALA A 273 -5.91 -4.77 4.13
C ALA A 273 -4.43 -4.48 4.29
N LYS A 274 -3.75 -4.16 3.19
CA LYS A 274 -2.36 -3.75 3.23
C LYS A 274 -2.04 -2.64 2.24
N GLU A 275 -1.56 -1.51 2.76
CA GLU A 275 -1.05 -0.42 1.94
C GLU A 275 0.34 -0.73 1.39
N GLY A 276 0.58 -0.30 0.16
CA GLY A 276 1.91 -0.17 -0.44
C GLY A 276 2.23 1.30 -0.71
N ALA A 277 3.51 1.63 -0.81
CA ALA A 277 3.92 2.95 -1.26
C ALA A 277 3.44 3.20 -2.71
N ASP A 278 3.37 4.47 -3.09
CA ASP A 278 2.93 4.92 -4.41
C ASP A 278 1.43 4.66 -4.70
N GLY A 279 0.58 4.84 -3.69
CA GLY A 279 -0.88 4.78 -3.86
C GLY A 279 -1.38 3.37 -4.14
N LEU A 280 -0.86 2.39 -3.45
CA LEU A 280 -1.27 0.98 -3.53
C LEU A 280 -2.09 0.59 -2.31
N LEU A 281 -3.16 -0.14 -2.55
CA LEU A 281 -3.92 -0.83 -1.51
C LEU A 281 -4.37 -2.20 -2.03
N GLY A 282 -4.01 -3.26 -1.30
CA GLY A 282 -4.56 -4.59 -1.49
C GLY A 282 -5.56 -4.91 -0.39
N LEU A 283 -6.69 -5.44 -0.80
CA LEU A 283 -7.77 -5.87 0.08
C LEU A 283 -8.10 -7.33 -0.21
N SER A 284 -8.22 -8.11 0.83
CA SER A 284 -8.87 -9.42 0.78
C SER A 284 -10.10 -9.37 1.66
N VAL A 285 -11.28 -9.66 1.11
CA VAL A 285 -12.57 -9.47 1.78
C VAL A 285 -13.34 -10.78 1.81
N ILE A 286 -13.86 -11.15 2.98
CA ILE A 286 -14.79 -12.26 3.13
C ILE A 286 -16.21 -11.69 3.10
N HIS A 287 -16.94 -12.06 2.07
CA HIS A 287 -18.29 -11.58 1.83
C HIS A 287 -19.22 -12.74 1.47
N LYS A 288 -20.51 -12.63 1.79
CA LYS A 288 -21.52 -13.69 1.55
C LYS A 288 -21.60 -14.12 0.07
N ASP A 289 -21.44 -13.17 -0.84
CA ASP A 289 -21.47 -13.42 -2.29
C ASP A 289 -20.14 -13.96 -2.81
N TRP A 290 -19.07 -13.86 -2.02
CA TRP A 290 -17.71 -14.24 -2.36
C TRP A 290 -17.07 -15.10 -1.25
N PRO A 291 -17.64 -16.28 -0.93
CA PRO A 291 -17.27 -17.05 0.26
C PRO A 291 -15.83 -17.57 0.27
N ARG A 292 -15.22 -17.70 -0.91
CA ARG A 292 -13.83 -18.14 -1.08
C ARG A 292 -12.80 -16.99 -1.01
N GLY A 293 -13.26 -15.78 -0.64
CA GLY A 293 -12.42 -14.58 -0.61
C GLY A 293 -12.49 -13.78 -1.89
N LEU A 294 -12.61 -12.47 -1.71
CA LEU A 294 -12.60 -11.46 -2.77
C LEU A 294 -11.31 -10.65 -2.68
N GLY A 295 -10.52 -10.64 -3.72
CA GLY A 295 -9.33 -9.80 -3.84
C GLY A 295 -9.64 -8.51 -4.59
N ILE A 296 -9.25 -7.38 -4.03
CA ILE A 296 -9.40 -6.07 -4.68
C ILE A 296 -8.08 -5.32 -4.55
N VAL A 297 -7.57 -4.81 -5.65
CA VAL A 297 -6.35 -4.01 -5.64
C VAL A 297 -6.58 -2.68 -6.32
N ILE A 298 -6.18 -1.61 -5.64
CA ILE A 298 -6.28 -0.22 -6.08
C ILE A 298 -4.87 0.33 -6.30
N LYS A 299 -4.64 0.96 -7.45
CA LYS A 299 -3.40 1.67 -7.79
C LYS A 299 -3.74 3.09 -8.24
N ILE A 300 -3.18 4.10 -7.58
CA ILE A 300 -3.27 5.49 -8.01
C ILE A 300 -2.10 5.81 -8.94
N ALA A 301 -2.37 6.36 -10.12
CA ALA A 301 -1.38 6.56 -11.18
C ALA A 301 -0.18 7.42 -10.76
N HIS A 302 -0.41 8.56 -10.14
CA HIS A 302 0.63 9.50 -9.72
C HIS A 302 1.29 9.16 -8.37
N GLY A 303 0.92 8.02 -7.77
CA GLY A 303 1.62 7.42 -6.63
C GLY A 303 1.33 8.00 -5.26
N TRP A 304 0.89 9.25 -5.15
CA TRP A 304 0.70 9.88 -3.85
C TRP A 304 -0.57 10.72 -3.78
N ASN A 305 -1.66 10.09 -3.37
CA ASN A 305 -2.89 10.79 -2.99
C ASN A 305 -3.69 9.93 -2.01
N SER A 306 -3.39 10.07 -0.72
CA SER A 306 -4.06 9.31 0.34
C SER A 306 -5.56 9.60 0.42
N GLN A 307 -5.98 10.83 0.08
CA GLN A 307 -7.37 11.21 0.06
C GLN A 307 -8.13 10.44 -1.04
N ALA A 308 -7.60 10.40 -2.27
CA ALA A 308 -8.23 9.67 -3.37
C ALA A 308 -8.33 8.16 -3.05
N THR A 309 -7.23 7.55 -2.58
CA THR A 309 -7.24 6.14 -2.19
C THR A 309 -8.29 5.86 -1.12
N TRP A 310 -8.47 6.78 -0.17
CA TRP A 310 -9.49 6.66 0.87
C TRP A 310 -10.92 6.71 0.32
N TYR A 311 -11.25 7.69 -0.53
CA TYR A 311 -12.59 7.79 -1.10
C TYR A 311 -12.94 6.59 -1.99
N ILE A 312 -11.98 6.13 -2.81
CA ILE A 312 -12.15 4.94 -3.64
C ILE A 312 -12.38 3.70 -2.74
N SER A 313 -11.56 3.52 -1.70
CA SER A 313 -11.71 2.40 -0.76
C SER A 313 -13.05 2.43 -0.01
N ARG A 314 -13.51 3.63 0.38
CA ARG A 314 -14.82 3.81 1.01
C ARG A 314 -15.95 3.40 0.09
N ALA A 315 -15.89 3.76 -1.19
CA ALA A 315 -16.88 3.35 -2.17
C ALA A 315 -16.86 1.84 -2.43
N VAL A 316 -15.67 1.28 -2.67
CA VAL A 316 -15.44 -0.14 -2.91
C VAL A 316 -15.89 -1.02 -1.74
N LEU A 317 -15.56 -0.64 -0.51
CA LEU A 317 -15.99 -1.38 0.68
C LEU A 317 -17.46 -1.11 1.02
N GLY A 318 -17.95 0.10 0.73
CA GLY A 318 -19.32 0.49 0.94
C GLY A 318 -20.32 -0.36 0.15
N VAL A 319 -20.03 -0.66 -1.13
CA VAL A 319 -20.87 -1.55 -1.95
C VAL A 319 -20.91 -2.99 -1.43
N LEU A 320 -19.93 -3.36 -0.61
CA LEU A 320 -19.87 -4.64 0.11
C LEU A 320 -20.48 -4.56 1.51
N GLY A 321 -21.12 -3.44 1.87
CA GLY A 321 -21.73 -3.23 3.17
C GLY A 321 -20.75 -2.95 4.31
N ILE A 322 -19.51 -2.57 3.98
CA ILE A 322 -18.46 -2.26 4.95
C ILE A 322 -18.17 -0.75 4.91
N HIS A 323 -18.48 -0.06 6.02
CA HIS A 323 -18.47 1.39 6.06
C HIS A 323 -17.18 1.95 6.66
N LEU A 324 -16.40 2.63 5.85
CA LEU A 324 -15.23 3.39 6.32
C LEU A 324 -15.66 4.77 6.83
N ARG A 325 -15.13 5.13 7.99
CA ARG A 325 -15.27 6.50 8.51
C ARG A 325 -14.57 7.48 7.58
N ASN A 326 -15.22 8.63 7.28
CA ASN A 326 -14.58 9.71 6.54
C ASN A 326 -13.53 10.41 7.43
N PRO A 327 -12.23 10.37 7.09
CA PRO A 327 -11.19 11.03 7.87
C PRO A 327 -11.06 12.52 7.52
N TYR A 328 -11.76 12.97 6.45
CA TYR A 328 -11.70 14.32 5.92
C TYR A 328 -13.05 15.07 6.02
N PRO A 329 -13.69 15.11 7.20
CA PRO A 329 -15.07 15.62 7.36
C PRO A 329 -15.20 17.12 7.01
N LEU A 330 -14.09 17.85 6.94
CA LEU A 330 -14.06 19.28 6.64
C LEU A 330 -13.65 19.57 5.20
N HIS A 331 -13.45 18.55 4.38
CA HIS A 331 -13.06 18.77 2.99
C HIS A 331 -14.26 19.31 2.20
N ARG A 332 -14.08 20.48 1.57
CA ARG A 332 -15.14 21.18 0.82
C ARG A 332 -15.26 20.72 -0.64
N GLN A 333 -14.44 19.77 -1.06
CA GLN A 333 -14.56 19.14 -2.36
C GLN A 333 -15.45 17.91 -2.27
N LYS A 334 -16.32 17.72 -3.24
CA LYS A 334 -17.05 16.47 -3.41
C LYS A 334 -16.21 15.48 -4.21
N ALA A 335 -16.18 14.24 -3.76
CA ALA A 335 -15.57 13.15 -4.49
C ALA A 335 -16.64 12.42 -5.31
N PHE A 336 -16.54 12.50 -6.63
CA PHE A 336 -17.41 11.75 -7.54
C PHE A 336 -16.66 10.50 -7.98
N ILE A 337 -17.13 9.37 -7.51
CA ILE A 337 -16.53 8.07 -7.84
C ILE A 337 -17.01 7.66 -9.24
N VAL A 338 -16.07 7.24 -10.07
CA VAL A 338 -16.38 6.76 -11.42
C VAL A 338 -17.01 5.36 -11.33
N PRO A 339 -18.16 5.12 -11.99
CA PRO A 339 -18.84 3.81 -11.89
C PRO A 339 -17.99 2.63 -12.28
N GLY A 340 -17.05 2.80 -13.21
CA GLY A 340 -16.14 1.75 -13.66
C GLY A 340 -15.24 1.14 -12.60
N ILE A 341 -15.19 1.66 -11.36
CA ILE A 341 -14.37 1.08 -10.29
C ILE A 341 -14.97 -0.16 -9.62
N VAL A 342 -16.23 -0.45 -9.84
CA VAL A 342 -16.93 -1.61 -9.28
C VAL A 342 -17.48 -2.52 -10.38
N PRO A 343 -17.64 -3.84 -10.13
CA PRO A 343 -18.40 -4.73 -11.00
C PRO A 343 -19.81 -4.21 -11.25
N GLU A 344 -20.36 -4.45 -12.43
CA GLU A 344 -21.69 -3.97 -12.86
C GLU A 344 -22.80 -4.30 -11.82
N MET A 345 -22.73 -5.47 -11.21
CA MET A 345 -23.68 -5.89 -10.18
C MET A 345 -23.74 -4.98 -8.95
N TYR A 346 -22.76 -4.11 -8.75
CA TYR A 346 -22.71 -3.14 -7.64
C TYR A 346 -22.97 -1.69 -8.07
N SER A 347 -23.33 -1.44 -9.33
CA SER A 347 -23.53 -0.07 -9.85
C SER A 347 -24.62 0.69 -9.08
N GLU A 348 -25.80 0.07 -8.84
CA GLU A 348 -26.88 0.69 -8.07
C GLU A 348 -26.46 0.98 -6.61
N ALA A 349 -25.71 0.04 -5.99
CA ALA A 349 -25.22 0.24 -4.64
C ALA A 349 -24.22 1.40 -4.60
N LEU A 350 -23.37 1.54 -5.61
CA LEU A 350 -22.41 2.63 -5.72
C LEU A 350 -23.12 3.99 -5.82
N GLU A 351 -24.15 4.10 -6.65
CA GLU A 351 -24.95 5.33 -6.79
C GLU A 351 -25.52 5.77 -5.44
N SER A 352 -26.03 4.83 -4.66
CA SER A 352 -26.56 5.13 -3.32
C SER A 352 -25.49 5.61 -2.33
N ILE A 353 -24.23 5.14 -2.46
CA ILE A 353 -23.11 5.53 -1.59
C ILE A 353 -22.59 6.92 -1.94
N VAL A 354 -22.52 7.23 -3.21
CA VAL A 354 -22.05 8.56 -3.68
C VAL A 354 -22.97 9.68 -3.21
N THR A 355 -24.27 9.39 -3.01
CA THR A 355 -25.22 10.36 -2.44
C THR A 355 -25.05 10.59 -0.94
N TRP A 356 -24.32 9.73 -0.21
CA TRP A 356 -24.10 9.89 1.25
C TRP A 356 -23.11 11.00 1.64
N ASP A 357 -22.29 11.44 0.73
CA ASP A 357 -21.52 12.67 0.91
C ASP A 357 -22.35 13.89 0.52
N GLU A 358 -23.70 13.79 0.73
CA GLU A 358 -24.58 14.88 0.43
C GLU A 358 -24.09 16.16 1.11
N TRP A 359 -23.84 17.06 0.23
CA TRP A 359 -23.67 18.46 0.45
C TRP A 359 -24.74 18.95 1.45
N ASP A 360 -24.32 19.33 2.64
CA ASP A 360 -25.15 20.07 3.60
C ASP A 360 -25.29 21.50 3.07
N PRO A 361 -26.46 21.87 2.50
CA PRO A 361 -26.66 23.21 1.97
C PRO A 361 -26.49 24.30 3.03
N ASP A 362 -26.60 23.97 4.32
CA ASP A 362 -26.35 24.90 5.42
C ASP A 362 -24.85 25.00 5.77
N ARG A 363 -24.06 23.99 5.49
CA ARG A 363 -22.59 24.10 5.55
C ARG A 363 -21.99 24.83 4.34
N ASP A 364 -22.59 24.70 3.17
CA ASP A 364 -22.15 25.38 1.94
C ASP A 364 -22.77 26.77 1.75
N ARG A 365 -23.63 27.21 2.64
CA ARG A 365 -24.03 28.63 2.75
C ARG A 365 -22.85 29.56 3.10
N PHE A 366 -21.64 29.08 3.18
CA PHE A 366 -20.45 29.85 2.86
C PHE A 366 -20.31 30.04 1.33
N SER A 367 -21.37 30.44 0.66
CA SER A 367 -21.20 31.37 -0.43
C SER A 367 -20.64 32.63 0.21
N LEU A 368 -19.33 32.73 0.22
CA LEU A 368 -18.64 33.92 0.69
C LEU A 368 -19.20 35.08 -0.06
N ASP A 369 -20.08 35.85 0.59
CA ASP A 369 -20.29 37.21 0.20
C ASP A 369 -18.93 37.91 0.41
N TRP A 370 -18.14 37.93 -0.67
CA TRP A 370 -16.81 38.53 -0.66
C TRP A 370 -16.81 39.93 -0.10
N LYS A 371 -17.93 40.66 -0.20
CA LYS A 371 -18.09 42.01 0.39
C LYS A 371 -18.10 41.91 1.91
N LYS A 372 -18.86 40.96 2.50
CA LYS A 372 -18.84 40.75 3.96
C LYS A 372 -17.51 40.22 4.47
N TYR A 373 -16.83 39.35 3.70
CA TYR A 373 -15.52 38.84 4.08
C TYR A 373 -14.44 39.92 4.06
N THR A 374 -14.39 40.74 3.03
CA THR A 374 -13.47 41.90 2.96
C THR A 374 -13.79 42.95 4.03
N GLU A 375 -15.06 43.22 4.32
CA GLU A 375 -15.44 44.12 5.41
C GLU A 375 -15.08 43.55 6.80
N ALA A 376 -15.18 42.27 7.03
CA ALA A 376 -14.79 41.63 8.27
C ALA A 376 -13.27 41.57 8.47
N THR A 377 -12.51 41.31 7.39
CA THR A 377 -11.03 41.25 7.46
C THR A 377 -10.38 42.63 7.52
N THR A 378 -11.00 43.67 6.98
CA THR A 378 -10.51 45.05 7.12
C THR A 378 -10.80 45.67 8.49
N ARG A 379 -11.77 45.10 9.25
CA ARG A 379 -12.07 45.54 10.63
C ARG A 379 -11.23 44.87 11.72
N SER A 380 -10.44 43.87 11.40
CA SER A 380 -9.61 43.10 12.34
C SER A 380 -8.13 43.06 11.93
N ASP A 381 -7.57 44.20 11.53
CA ASP A 381 -6.11 44.30 11.45
C ASP A 381 -5.56 44.57 12.87
N PRO A 382 -5.02 43.53 13.56
CA PRO A 382 -4.47 43.74 14.91
C PRO A 382 -3.13 44.47 14.89
N PHE A 383 -2.65 44.90 13.72
CA PHE A 383 -1.38 45.62 13.55
C PHE A 383 -1.54 47.09 13.14
N SER A 384 -2.77 47.58 13.03
CA SER A 384 -3.02 49.03 12.89
C SER A 384 -2.94 49.73 14.26
N ASN A 385 -1.81 49.61 14.94
CA ASN A 385 -1.46 50.54 16.00
C ASN A 385 -0.70 51.71 15.36
N GLU A 386 -1.44 52.69 14.90
CA GLU A 386 -0.92 54.04 14.81
C GLU A 386 -0.64 54.58 16.22
N GLY A 387 0.56 54.36 16.64
CA GLY A 387 1.13 55.04 17.80
C GLY A 387 1.64 56.44 17.37
N ASP A 388 0.75 57.37 17.22
CA ASP A 388 1.09 58.80 17.28
C ASP A 388 1.38 59.13 18.74
N GLY A 389 2.59 59.58 18.98
CA GLY A 389 3.04 60.04 20.30
C GLY A 389 4.43 60.65 20.28
N GLY A 390 4.62 61.79 19.56
CA GLY A 390 5.65 62.74 20.00
C GLY A 390 5.18 63.60 21.17
N PRO A 391 5.98 64.37 21.79
CA PRO A 391 7.16 65.09 21.30
C PRO A 391 8.48 64.60 21.77
#